data_054e7d0eca85a12a8b7c96ac3e06f3d0
#
_entry.id   054e7d0eca85a12a8b7c96ac3e06f3d0
#
_cell.length_a   1.000
_cell.length_b   1.000
_cell.length_c   1.000
_cell.angle_alpha   90.00
_cell.angle_beta   90.00
_cell.angle_gamma   90.00
#
_symmetry.space_group_name_H-M   'P 1'
#
loop_
_entity.id
_entity.type
_entity.pdbx_description
1 polymer ?
#
loop_
_entity_poly.entity_id
_entity_poly.type
_entity_poly.pdbx_seq_one_letter_code
_entity_poly.pdbx_strand_id
1 'polypeptide(L)'
;MADLKGKSLLGLQGVTKENIELILRSARKMKDIVNSGDKKLPLLHGKSVVNMFWEPSTRTRGSFEMAAKYLDADVINFTPSGSSIVKGESFRDTLLTVTAMGVDAIVMRHKMEGSPRLADSYVDPVIVNAGDGAHEHPTQALLDMYTINEVKGGIKGLKVVIVGDIDHSRVA
;
A
#
# COMPACT_ATOMS: atom_id res chain seq x y z
N MET A 1 -10.50 20.65 1.31
CA MET A 1 -10.72 19.52 0.38
C MET A 1 -9.75 18.40 0.74
N ALA A 2 -10.24 17.17 0.71
CA ALA A 2 -9.35 16.00 0.87
C ALA A 2 -8.32 16.02 -0.28
N ASP A 3 -7.05 16.08 0.07
CA ASP A 3 -5.95 16.09 -0.90
C ASP A 3 -4.93 15.03 -0.52
N LEU A 4 -4.89 13.99 -1.33
CA LEU A 4 -3.95 12.86 -1.19
C LEU A 4 -2.90 12.85 -2.32
N LYS A 5 -2.96 13.81 -3.25
CA LYS A 5 -2.07 13.85 -4.39
C LYS A 5 -0.61 14.00 -3.95
N GLY A 6 0.24 13.10 -4.40
CA GLY A 6 1.66 13.11 -4.08
C GLY A 6 2.01 12.84 -2.62
N LYS A 7 1.06 12.31 -1.83
CA LYS A 7 1.30 11.95 -0.42
C LYS A 7 1.46 10.47 -0.24
N SER A 8 2.44 10.09 0.57
CA SER A 8 2.64 8.71 0.98
C SER A 8 1.55 8.22 1.93
N LEU A 9 1.20 6.94 1.83
CA LEU A 9 0.31 6.26 2.75
C LEU A 9 1.13 5.38 3.69
N LEU A 10 1.61 5.99 4.77
CA LEU A 10 2.54 5.34 5.70
C LEU A 10 1.81 4.60 6.83
N GLY A 11 0.62 5.06 7.18
CA GLY A 11 -0.27 4.53 8.22
C GLY A 11 -1.61 5.25 8.18
N LEU A 12 -2.50 4.96 9.13
CA LEU A 12 -3.79 5.67 9.26
C LEU A 12 -3.78 6.74 10.34
N GLN A 13 -2.76 6.79 11.17
CA GLN A 13 -2.60 7.85 12.15
C GLN A 13 -2.50 9.22 11.45
N GLY A 14 -3.39 10.14 11.81
CA GLY A 14 -3.44 11.49 11.21
C GLY A 14 -4.12 11.57 9.85
N VAL A 15 -4.59 10.46 9.28
CA VAL A 15 -5.42 10.48 8.09
C VAL A 15 -6.82 10.94 8.47
N THR A 16 -7.31 12.02 7.84
CA THR A 16 -8.61 12.57 8.19
C THR A 16 -9.76 11.70 7.72
N LYS A 17 -10.92 11.84 8.35
CA LYS A 17 -12.15 11.14 7.94
C LYS A 17 -12.48 11.40 6.46
N GLU A 18 -12.33 12.64 6.01
CA GLU A 18 -12.60 13.04 4.63
C GLU A 18 -11.69 12.31 3.63
N ASN A 19 -10.41 12.10 4.00
CA ASN A 19 -9.46 11.35 3.20
C ASN A 19 -9.82 9.85 3.15
N ILE A 20 -10.19 9.27 4.29
CA ILE A 20 -10.67 7.87 4.35
C ILE A 20 -11.91 7.71 3.46
N GLU A 21 -12.89 8.59 3.59
CA GLU A 21 -14.11 8.54 2.77
C GLU A 21 -13.82 8.72 1.28
N LEU A 22 -12.84 9.56 0.91
CA LEU A 22 -12.38 9.71 -0.46
C LEU A 22 -11.80 8.39 -1.00
N ILE A 23 -10.94 7.73 -0.21
CA ILE A 23 -10.37 6.44 -0.59
C ILE A 23 -11.46 5.38 -0.77
N LEU A 24 -12.40 5.28 0.18
CA LEU A 24 -13.49 4.30 0.11
C LEU A 24 -14.43 4.54 -1.09
N ARG A 25 -14.74 5.81 -1.40
CA ARG A 25 -15.52 6.14 -2.62
C ARG A 25 -14.76 5.80 -3.91
N SER A 26 -13.44 6.04 -3.92
CA SER A 26 -12.59 5.67 -5.06
C SER A 26 -12.50 4.17 -5.24
N ALA A 27 -12.35 3.43 -4.13
CA ALA A 27 -12.35 1.96 -4.15
C ALA A 27 -13.63 1.38 -4.73
N ARG A 28 -14.80 1.96 -4.41
CA ARG A 28 -16.08 1.54 -4.99
C ARG A 28 -16.09 1.69 -6.52
N LYS A 29 -15.67 2.85 -7.02
CA LYS A 29 -15.56 3.09 -8.47
C LYS A 29 -14.63 2.10 -9.14
N MET A 30 -13.47 1.82 -8.52
CA MET A 30 -12.51 0.85 -9.04
C MET A 30 -13.10 -0.57 -9.05
N LYS A 31 -13.84 -0.97 -8.02
CA LYS A 31 -14.54 -2.26 -7.98
C LYS A 31 -15.54 -2.39 -9.15
N ASP A 32 -16.33 -1.34 -9.40
CA ASP A 32 -17.30 -1.35 -10.50
C ASP A 32 -16.61 -1.52 -11.86
N ILE A 33 -15.47 -0.84 -12.07
CA ILE A 33 -14.66 -0.94 -13.28
C ILE A 33 -14.05 -2.34 -13.42
N VAL A 34 -13.48 -2.89 -12.36
CA VAL A 34 -12.93 -4.26 -12.39
C VAL A 34 -14.01 -5.30 -12.75
N ASN A 35 -15.24 -5.08 -12.29
CA ASN A 35 -16.37 -5.96 -12.55
C ASN A 35 -17.00 -5.76 -13.95
N SER A 36 -16.79 -4.63 -14.61
CA SER A 36 -17.37 -4.34 -15.93
C SER A 36 -16.73 -5.11 -17.09
N GLY A 37 -15.60 -5.76 -16.85
CA GLY A 37 -14.86 -6.52 -17.87
C GLY A 37 -13.73 -5.74 -18.55
N ASP A 38 -13.84 -4.43 -18.73
CA ASP A 38 -12.74 -3.55 -19.12
C ASP A 38 -12.05 -3.02 -17.87
N LYS A 39 -10.96 -3.68 -17.50
CA LYS A 39 -10.28 -3.47 -16.22
C LYS A 39 -9.18 -2.42 -16.29
N LYS A 40 -8.86 -1.90 -17.48
CA LYS A 40 -7.76 -0.96 -17.65
C LYS A 40 -8.21 0.48 -17.63
N LEU A 41 -7.50 1.28 -16.84
CA LEU A 41 -7.65 2.73 -16.76
C LEU A 41 -6.28 3.39 -16.90
N PRO A 42 -6.06 4.33 -17.83
CA PRO A 42 -4.74 4.94 -18.04
C PRO A 42 -4.43 6.05 -17.02
N LEU A 43 -4.78 5.85 -15.74
CA LEU A 43 -4.58 6.85 -14.70
C LEU A 43 -3.11 6.97 -14.27
N LEU A 44 -2.33 5.91 -14.43
CA LEU A 44 -0.90 5.87 -14.13
C LEU A 44 -0.06 5.56 -15.38
N HIS A 45 -0.59 5.87 -16.57
CA HIS A 45 0.16 5.70 -17.81
C HIS A 45 1.49 6.45 -17.76
N GLY A 46 2.60 5.78 -18.10
CA GLY A 46 3.95 6.32 -18.02
C GLY A 46 4.49 6.50 -16.60
N LYS A 47 3.84 5.93 -15.58
CA LYS A 47 4.31 5.88 -14.20
C LYS A 47 4.86 4.51 -13.87
N SER A 48 5.90 4.48 -13.03
CA SER A 48 6.57 3.26 -12.59
C SER A 48 6.29 3.00 -11.11
N VAL A 49 5.83 1.78 -10.81
CA VAL A 49 5.55 1.32 -9.44
C VAL A 49 6.47 0.15 -9.11
N VAL A 50 7.17 0.21 -7.99
CA VAL A 50 8.00 -0.88 -7.50
C VAL A 50 7.38 -1.51 -6.27
N ASN A 51 7.12 -2.82 -6.32
CA ASN A 51 6.75 -3.61 -5.16
C ASN A 51 8.01 -4.15 -4.47
N MET A 52 8.37 -3.59 -3.32
CA MET A 52 9.53 -3.98 -2.52
C MET A 52 9.10 -4.76 -1.29
N PHE A 53 9.28 -6.07 -1.31
CA PHE A 53 8.82 -6.96 -0.25
C PHE A 53 9.99 -7.69 0.39
N TRP A 54 10.33 -7.34 1.63
CA TRP A 54 11.34 -8.01 2.49
C TRP A 54 10.77 -9.23 3.22
N GLU A 55 9.45 -9.41 3.19
CA GLU A 55 8.76 -10.59 3.69
C GLU A 55 8.01 -11.31 2.57
N PRO A 56 7.94 -12.65 2.59
CA PRO A 56 7.09 -13.39 1.67
C PRO A 56 5.62 -12.97 1.81
N SER A 57 5.01 -12.58 0.72
CA SER A 57 3.58 -12.22 0.69
C SER A 57 3.03 -12.34 -0.71
N THR A 58 2.49 -13.50 -1.03
CA THR A 58 1.94 -13.76 -2.37
C THR A 58 0.69 -12.95 -2.65
N ARG A 59 -0.25 -12.94 -1.71
CA ARG A 59 -1.54 -12.23 -1.88
C ARG A 59 -1.36 -10.73 -1.98
N THR A 60 -0.69 -10.13 -0.99
CA THR A 60 -0.52 -8.67 -0.93
C THR A 60 0.29 -8.15 -2.13
N ARG A 61 1.42 -8.78 -2.45
CA ARG A 61 2.22 -8.40 -3.62
C ARG A 61 1.41 -8.51 -4.91
N GLY A 62 0.74 -9.65 -5.12
CA GLY A 62 -0.08 -9.87 -6.31
C GLY A 62 -1.23 -8.87 -6.44
N SER A 63 -1.89 -8.48 -5.35
CA SER A 63 -2.96 -7.49 -5.39
C SER A 63 -2.46 -6.09 -5.75
N PHE A 64 -1.32 -5.65 -5.23
CA PHE A 64 -0.71 -4.37 -5.63
C PHE A 64 -0.20 -4.39 -7.07
N GLU A 65 0.40 -5.50 -7.50
CA GLU A 65 0.82 -5.67 -8.89
C GLU A 65 -0.36 -5.56 -9.85
N MET A 66 -1.45 -6.27 -9.57
CA MET A 66 -2.65 -6.21 -10.39
C MET A 66 -3.31 -4.83 -10.38
N ALA A 67 -3.36 -4.18 -9.21
CA ALA A 67 -3.91 -2.82 -9.10
C ALA A 67 -3.14 -1.82 -9.96
N ALA A 68 -1.82 -1.83 -9.89
CA ALA A 68 -0.97 -0.94 -10.68
C ALA A 68 -1.11 -1.23 -12.19
N LYS A 69 -1.16 -2.50 -12.60
CA LYS A 69 -1.41 -2.90 -14.00
C LYS A 69 -2.79 -2.50 -14.51
N TYR A 70 -3.81 -2.52 -13.65
CA TYR A 70 -5.15 -2.01 -14.03
C TYR A 70 -5.16 -0.50 -14.21
N LEU A 71 -4.30 0.21 -13.52
CA LEU A 71 -4.13 1.66 -13.68
C LEU A 71 -3.14 2.05 -14.80
N ASP A 72 -2.65 1.08 -15.56
CA ASP A 72 -1.72 1.24 -16.69
C ASP A 72 -0.32 1.72 -16.28
N ALA A 73 0.14 1.35 -15.09
CA ALA A 73 1.50 1.60 -14.65
C ALA A 73 2.46 0.49 -15.06
N ASP A 74 3.73 0.84 -15.26
CA ASP A 74 4.83 -0.12 -15.31
C ASP A 74 5.12 -0.65 -13.91
N VAL A 75 5.24 -1.98 -13.76
CA VAL A 75 5.39 -2.61 -12.45
C VAL A 75 6.65 -3.46 -12.38
N ILE A 76 7.46 -3.22 -11.36
CA ILE A 76 8.63 -4.02 -11.03
C ILE A 76 8.40 -4.67 -9.67
N ASN A 77 8.60 -5.98 -9.59
CA ASN A 77 8.62 -6.71 -8.32
C ASN A 77 10.07 -6.91 -7.88
N PHE A 78 10.42 -6.32 -6.76
CA PHE A 78 11.75 -6.41 -6.17
C PHE A 78 11.69 -7.19 -4.86
N THR A 79 12.48 -8.27 -4.78
CA THR A 79 12.60 -9.08 -3.56
C THR A 79 14.03 -9.00 -3.06
N PRO A 80 14.29 -8.17 -2.04
CA PRO A 80 15.64 -7.91 -1.56
C PRO A 80 16.40 -9.14 -1.07
N SER A 81 15.68 -10.15 -0.57
CA SER A 81 16.27 -11.40 -0.03
C SER A 81 17.03 -12.27 -1.04
N GLY A 82 16.88 -12.02 -2.34
CA GLY A 82 17.60 -12.75 -3.41
C GLY A 82 18.66 -11.93 -4.11
N SER A 83 18.89 -10.68 -3.73
CA SER A 83 19.76 -9.73 -4.43
C SER A 83 20.89 -9.17 -3.53
N SER A 84 21.35 -7.97 -3.82
CA SER A 84 22.51 -7.27 -3.24
C SER A 84 22.50 -7.15 -1.71
N ILE A 85 21.37 -7.24 -1.02
CA ILE A 85 21.30 -7.17 0.46
C ILE A 85 22.07 -8.33 1.11
N VAL A 86 22.13 -9.47 0.45
CA VAL A 86 23.00 -10.59 0.87
C VAL A 86 24.48 -10.20 0.85
N LYS A 87 24.83 -9.10 0.16
CA LYS A 87 26.18 -8.55 0.05
C LYS A 87 26.47 -7.39 1.02
N GLY A 88 25.59 -7.11 1.99
CA GLY A 88 25.79 -6.07 3.01
C GLY A 88 25.31 -4.67 2.61
N GLU A 89 24.49 -4.54 1.56
CA GLU A 89 23.85 -3.28 1.19
C GLU A 89 22.87 -2.83 2.28
N SER A 90 22.90 -1.55 2.65
CA SER A 90 22.00 -1.01 3.66
C SER A 90 20.58 -0.80 3.11
N PHE A 91 19.59 -0.74 3.99
CA PHE A 91 18.20 -0.41 3.64
C PHE A 91 18.11 0.91 2.85
N ARG A 92 18.88 1.92 3.28
CA ARG A 92 18.94 3.22 2.62
C ARG A 92 19.53 3.11 1.21
N ASP A 93 20.65 2.41 1.05
CA ASP A 93 21.32 2.28 -0.24
C ASP A 93 20.46 1.54 -1.25
N THR A 94 19.75 0.49 -0.80
CA THR A 94 18.76 -0.22 -1.62
C THR A 94 17.65 0.71 -2.12
N LEU A 95 17.10 1.56 -1.24
CA LEU A 95 16.08 2.54 -1.62
C LEU A 95 16.61 3.56 -2.63
N LEU A 96 17.79 4.11 -2.39
CA LEU A 96 18.42 5.07 -3.30
C LEU A 96 18.72 4.45 -4.66
N THR A 97 19.18 3.20 -4.70
CA THR A 97 19.44 2.46 -5.94
C THR A 97 18.15 2.28 -6.75
N VAL A 98 17.06 1.87 -6.10
CA VAL A 98 15.75 1.72 -6.76
C VAL A 98 15.20 3.06 -7.24
N THR A 99 15.35 4.10 -6.43
CA THR A 99 14.90 5.46 -6.80
C THR A 99 15.68 6.01 -8.00
N ALA A 100 16.97 5.72 -8.10
CA ALA A 100 17.81 6.12 -9.25
C ALA A 100 17.34 5.50 -10.59
N MET A 101 16.51 4.45 -10.56
CA MET A 101 15.88 3.89 -11.77
C MET A 101 14.69 4.71 -12.28
N GLY A 102 14.33 5.82 -11.61
CA GLY A 102 13.26 6.73 -12.05
C GLY A 102 11.86 6.26 -11.67
N VAL A 103 11.69 5.57 -10.53
CA VAL A 103 10.38 5.10 -10.07
C VAL A 103 9.54 6.22 -9.46
N ASP A 104 8.23 6.19 -9.66
CA ASP A 104 7.28 7.19 -9.15
C ASP A 104 6.66 6.78 -7.80
N ALA A 105 6.53 5.48 -7.54
CA ALA A 105 5.97 4.97 -6.30
C ALA A 105 6.61 3.65 -5.85
N ILE A 106 6.72 3.47 -4.55
CA ILE A 106 7.22 2.26 -3.91
C ILE A 106 6.15 1.70 -2.98
N VAL A 107 5.65 0.53 -3.29
CA VAL A 107 4.81 -0.26 -2.38
C VAL A 107 5.75 -1.15 -1.57
N MET A 108 5.83 -0.93 -0.27
CA MET A 108 6.79 -1.65 0.53
C MET A 108 6.16 -2.46 1.66
N ARG A 109 6.73 -3.64 1.89
CA ARG A 109 6.44 -4.47 3.06
C ARG A 109 7.74 -4.89 3.73
N HIS A 110 7.86 -4.62 5.00
CA HIS A 110 9.08 -4.86 5.76
C HIS A 110 8.77 -5.43 7.14
N LYS A 111 9.69 -6.23 7.69
CA LYS A 111 9.56 -6.79 9.04
C LYS A 111 9.84 -5.80 10.17
N MET A 112 10.53 -4.70 9.85
CA MET A 112 10.86 -3.66 10.82
C MET A 112 9.76 -2.60 10.84
N GLU A 113 9.24 -2.33 12.03
CA GLU A 113 8.26 -1.28 12.30
C GLU A 113 8.83 0.10 11.97
N GLY A 114 7.99 0.99 11.43
CA GLY A 114 8.39 2.34 11.05
C GLY A 114 9.22 2.43 9.76
N SER A 115 9.58 1.30 9.13
CA SER A 115 10.38 1.31 7.90
C SER A 115 9.77 2.10 6.74
N PRO A 116 8.43 2.17 6.53
CA PRO A 116 7.86 3.04 5.50
C PRO A 116 8.08 4.53 5.80
N ARG A 117 7.99 4.95 7.06
CA ARG A 117 8.29 6.35 7.46
C ARG A 117 9.74 6.69 7.23
N LEU A 118 10.63 5.74 7.57
CA LEU A 118 12.06 5.91 7.34
C LEU A 118 12.36 5.98 5.83
N ALA A 119 11.73 5.14 5.01
CA ALA A 119 11.87 5.18 3.56
C ALA A 119 11.43 6.52 2.98
N ASP A 120 10.27 7.03 3.38
CA ASP A 120 9.70 8.31 2.96
C ASP A 120 10.65 9.51 3.27
N SER A 121 11.47 9.38 4.32
CA SER A 121 12.50 10.40 4.65
C SER A 121 13.75 10.33 3.78
N TYR A 122 13.97 9.26 3.02
CA TYR A 122 15.17 9.04 2.22
C TYR A 122 14.96 9.26 0.73
N VAL A 123 13.73 9.18 0.24
CA VAL A 123 13.44 9.16 -1.19
C VAL A 123 12.22 10.00 -1.55
N ASP A 124 12.18 10.52 -2.78
CA ASP A 124 11.07 11.35 -3.29
C ASP A 124 9.84 10.55 -3.78
N PRO A 125 9.96 9.31 -4.32
CA PRO A 125 8.81 8.52 -4.73
C PRO A 125 7.79 8.33 -3.60
N VAL A 126 6.51 8.31 -3.95
CA VAL A 126 5.42 8.04 -3.00
C VAL A 126 5.58 6.66 -2.38
N ILE A 127 5.52 6.58 -1.06
CA ILE A 127 5.58 5.32 -0.32
C ILE A 127 4.17 4.84 0.05
N VAL A 128 3.87 3.58 -0.24
CA VAL A 128 2.65 2.90 0.20
C VAL A 128 3.03 1.75 1.12
N ASN A 129 2.62 1.84 2.38
CA ASN A 129 2.86 0.79 3.38
C ASN A 129 1.96 -0.42 3.12
N ALA A 130 2.55 -1.56 2.80
CA ALA A 130 1.89 -2.86 2.61
C ALA A 130 2.09 -3.81 3.81
N GLY A 131 2.44 -3.25 4.97
CA GLY A 131 2.65 -3.91 6.25
C GLY A 131 4.08 -3.76 6.77
N ASP A 132 4.24 -3.28 8.00
CA ASP A 132 5.52 -3.08 8.66
C ASP A 132 5.53 -3.70 10.07
N GLY A 133 6.24 -4.80 10.24
CA GLY A 133 6.35 -5.51 11.52
C GLY A 133 4.98 -5.89 12.09
N ALA A 134 4.78 -5.66 13.39
CA ALA A 134 3.50 -5.77 14.10
C ALA A 134 2.83 -4.39 14.28
N HIS A 135 3.08 -3.43 13.40
CA HIS A 135 2.69 -2.03 13.55
C HIS A 135 1.46 -1.67 12.70
N GLU A 136 1.62 -1.40 11.40
CA GLU A 136 0.49 -0.96 10.56
C GLU A 136 0.42 -1.70 9.20
N HIS A 137 -0.81 -1.84 8.72
CA HIS A 137 -1.11 -2.24 7.34
C HIS A 137 -2.31 -1.40 6.85
N PRO A 138 -2.09 -0.12 6.52
CA PRO A 138 -3.16 0.84 6.29
C PRO A 138 -4.10 0.42 5.16
N THR A 139 -3.59 -0.18 4.10
CA THR A 139 -4.44 -0.65 2.99
C THR A 139 -5.31 -1.83 3.38
N GLN A 140 -4.88 -2.69 4.31
CA GLN A 140 -5.72 -3.77 4.83
C GLN A 140 -6.83 -3.20 5.72
N ALA A 141 -6.52 -2.27 6.62
CA ALA A 141 -7.54 -1.62 7.44
C ALA A 141 -8.59 -0.90 6.59
N LEU A 142 -8.17 -0.20 5.54
CA LEU A 142 -9.08 0.44 4.58
C LEU A 142 -9.94 -0.57 3.81
N LEU A 143 -9.39 -1.74 3.44
CA LEU A 143 -10.12 -2.84 2.80
C LEU A 143 -11.18 -3.42 3.74
N ASP A 144 -10.83 -3.63 5.00
CA ASP A 144 -11.76 -4.13 6.01
C ASP A 144 -12.89 -3.11 6.26
N MET A 145 -12.55 -1.82 6.39
CA MET A 145 -13.52 -0.74 6.48
C MET A 145 -14.45 -0.69 5.25
N TYR A 146 -13.89 -0.86 4.04
CA TYR A 146 -14.68 -0.92 2.81
C TYR A 146 -15.68 -2.07 2.86
N THR A 147 -15.23 -3.26 3.23
CA THR A 147 -16.06 -4.47 3.32
C THR A 147 -17.18 -4.31 4.35
N ILE A 148 -16.85 -3.78 5.55
CA ILE A 148 -17.82 -3.50 6.60
C ILE A 148 -18.88 -2.50 6.10
N ASN A 149 -18.44 -1.42 5.47
CA ASN A 149 -19.33 -0.39 4.92
C ASN A 149 -20.27 -0.94 3.85
N GLU A 150 -19.76 -1.81 2.97
CA GLU A 150 -20.54 -2.43 1.90
C GLU A 150 -21.61 -3.39 2.45
N VAL A 151 -21.24 -4.22 3.43
CA VAL A 151 -22.13 -5.25 4.00
C VAL A 151 -23.13 -4.68 4.98
N LYS A 152 -22.75 -3.65 5.75
CA LYS A 152 -23.58 -3.07 6.82
C LYS A 152 -24.28 -1.77 6.44
N GLY A 153 -23.97 -1.21 5.26
CA GLY A 153 -24.55 0.07 4.82
C GLY A 153 -23.99 1.30 5.56
N GLY A 154 -22.94 1.14 6.36
CA GLY A 154 -22.29 2.20 7.12
C GLY A 154 -21.33 1.64 8.16
N ILE A 155 -20.49 2.50 8.73
CA ILE A 155 -19.50 2.12 9.77
C ILE A 155 -19.87 2.76 11.12
N LYS A 156 -20.52 3.92 11.09
CA LYS A 156 -20.81 4.68 12.31
C LYS A 156 -21.66 3.89 13.29
N GLY A 157 -21.22 3.81 14.54
CA GLY A 157 -21.96 3.17 15.63
C GLY A 157 -21.88 1.65 15.67
N LEU A 158 -21.12 1.02 14.79
CA LEU A 158 -20.89 -0.43 14.84
C LEU A 158 -19.96 -0.78 16.00
N LYS A 159 -20.25 -1.89 16.66
CA LYS A 159 -19.31 -2.55 17.57
C LYS A 159 -18.54 -3.60 16.74
N VAL A 160 -17.25 -3.40 16.63
CA VAL A 160 -16.34 -4.32 15.95
C VAL A 160 -15.57 -5.10 17.02
N VAL A 161 -15.51 -6.41 16.86
CA VAL A 161 -14.74 -7.30 17.72
C VAL A 161 -13.69 -8.00 16.87
N ILE A 162 -12.43 -7.87 17.27
CA ILE A 162 -11.30 -8.54 16.63
C ILE A 162 -10.88 -9.69 17.53
N VAL A 163 -10.85 -10.91 16.99
CA VAL A 163 -10.50 -12.12 17.72
C VAL A 163 -9.31 -12.79 17.05
N GLY A 164 -8.25 -13.01 17.80
CA GLY A 164 -7.03 -13.65 17.33
C GLY A 164 -5.81 -13.17 18.07
N ASP A 165 -4.66 -13.29 17.43
CA ASP A 165 -3.39 -12.79 17.94
C ASP A 165 -3.31 -11.26 17.73
N ILE A 166 -3.78 -10.52 18.73
CA ILE A 166 -3.88 -9.05 18.67
C ILE A 166 -2.50 -8.41 18.76
N ASP A 167 -1.59 -8.98 19.54
CA ASP A 167 -0.24 -8.42 19.74
C ASP A 167 0.59 -8.37 18.44
N HIS A 168 0.27 -9.24 17.48
CA HIS A 168 0.91 -9.24 16.16
C HIS A 168 -0.02 -8.76 15.05
N SER A 169 -1.19 -8.24 15.39
CA SER A 169 -2.12 -7.68 14.42
C SER A 169 -1.61 -6.32 13.91
N ARG A 170 -1.69 -6.12 12.60
CA ARG A 170 -1.36 -4.86 11.92
C ARG A 170 -2.59 -4.00 11.66
N VAL A 171 -3.77 -4.43 12.11
CA VAL A 171 -5.07 -3.82 11.77
C VAL A 171 -5.90 -3.53 13.02
N ALA A 172 -5.57 -4.17 14.15
CA ALA A 172 -6.25 -3.97 15.43
C ALA A 172 -5.96 -2.62 16.07
#